data_39e0c95e5c1a77ed6e15fdb2d88a76dd
#
_entry.id   39e0c95e5c1a77ed6e15fdb2d88a76dd
#
_cell.length_a   1.000
_cell.length_b   1.000
_cell.length_c   1.000
_cell.angle_alpha   90.00
_cell.angle_beta   90.00
_cell.angle_gamma   90.00
#
_symmetry.space_group_name_H-M   'P 1'
#
loop_
_entity.id
_entity.type
_entity.pdbx_description
1 polymer ?
#
loop_
_entity_poly.entity_id
_entity_poly.type
_entity_poly.pdbx_seq_one_letter_code
_entity_poly.pdbx_strand_id
1 'polypeptide(L)'
;MKSRILTRCLPHTISITLSNKVCLLTLKYSEETCYNITHGLPTDKNISDSVQNEATNIEVVDGILSALPAVIFCLFVGAWSDSNGRKAVLIVPFIGNILSYLFYIANYYFLYINPLHLLWGSVGGVTGGYVCLNIGLYGYVSDVTSSENRTTRLSILNGVFSAGYVIGTSLGGKLYKMYGNYYLNFGISIGFGIAGMLYAIFVTKETNVGQEQSSEERKRSFFDLKNVTESISVAFKSRPNHGRLHVILLIINFSIFMFCLNTFHYDYLLVINRYEFTYLGIFFSK
;
A
#
# COMPACT_ATOMS: atom_id res chain seq x y z
N MET A 1 -15.57 9.79 -31.73
CA MET A 1 -14.79 8.60 -31.41
C MET A 1 -14.54 8.61 -29.90
N LYS A 2 -15.40 7.94 -29.12
CA LYS A 2 -15.52 8.10 -27.68
C LYS A 2 -14.47 7.29 -26.93
N SER A 3 -13.58 8.00 -26.24
CA SER A 3 -13.00 7.68 -24.94
C SER A 3 -12.86 6.21 -24.56
N ARG A 4 -11.67 5.68 -24.73
CA ARG A 4 -11.20 4.45 -24.09
C ARG A 4 -10.18 4.80 -23.01
N ILE A 5 -10.64 5.50 -21.99
CA ILE A 5 -9.84 5.75 -20.80
C ILE A 5 -10.65 5.21 -19.66
N LEU A 6 -10.40 3.98 -19.31
CA LEU A 6 -11.07 3.35 -18.21
C LEU A 6 -10.12 2.58 -17.34
N THR A 7 -10.27 2.79 -16.06
CA THR A 7 -9.77 2.00 -14.94
C THR A 7 -8.30 2.20 -14.61
N ARG A 8 -7.99 3.35 -14.01
CA ARG A 8 -6.73 3.53 -13.31
C ARG A 8 -7.03 3.86 -11.85
N CYS A 9 -6.68 2.96 -10.99
CA CYS A 9 -6.87 3.00 -9.54
C CYS A 9 -5.95 3.99 -8.84
N LEU A 10 -6.13 4.18 -7.53
CA LEU A 10 -5.37 5.11 -6.69
C LEU A 10 -3.84 5.16 -6.96
N PRO A 11 -3.10 4.04 -7.13
CA PRO A 11 -1.70 4.12 -7.54
C PRO A 11 -1.49 4.80 -8.89
N HIS A 12 -2.39 4.61 -9.84
CA HIS A 12 -2.35 5.31 -11.13
C HIS A 12 -2.66 6.79 -11.05
N THR A 13 -3.42 7.24 -10.05
CA THR A 13 -3.67 8.67 -9.82
C THR A 13 -2.38 9.41 -9.52
N ILE A 14 -1.56 8.85 -8.65
CA ILE A 14 -0.28 9.41 -8.26
C ILE A 14 0.67 9.41 -9.45
N SER A 15 0.74 8.30 -10.19
CA SER A 15 1.57 8.15 -11.38
C SER A 15 1.20 9.14 -12.49
N ILE A 16 -0.09 9.34 -12.77
CA ILE A 16 -0.55 10.32 -13.79
C ILE A 16 -0.20 11.75 -13.34
N THR A 17 -0.44 12.10 -12.09
CA THR A 17 -0.10 13.42 -11.55
C THR A 17 1.39 13.66 -11.62
N LEU A 18 2.19 12.66 -11.27
CA LEU A 18 3.65 12.71 -11.35
C LEU A 18 4.12 12.88 -12.80
N SER A 19 3.61 12.07 -13.73
CA SER A 19 3.95 12.17 -15.14
C SER A 19 3.63 13.56 -15.72
N ASN A 20 2.48 14.15 -15.33
CA ASN A 20 2.11 15.49 -15.73
C ASN A 20 3.08 16.55 -15.16
N LYS A 21 3.42 16.46 -13.87
CA LYS A 21 4.39 17.37 -13.26
C LYS A 21 5.78 17.24 -13.86
N VAL A 22 6.26 16.03 -14.08
CA VAL A 22 7.56 15.76 -14.71
C VAL A 22 7.58 16.36 -16.12
N CYS A 23 6.53 16.14 -16.89
CA CYS A 23 6.42 16.66 -18.24
C CYS A 23 6.47 18.21 -18.28
N LEU A 24 5.68 18.86 -17.41
CA LEU A 24 5.56 20.32 -17.40
C LEU A 24 6.75 21.02 -16.70
N LEU A 25 7.20 20.50 -15.57
CA LEU A 25 8.15 21.22 -14.70
C LEU A 25 9.60 20.77 -14.87
N THR A 26 9.83 19.47 -15.08
CA THR A 26 11.18 18.91 -15.23
C THR A 26 11.64 18.98 -16.67
N LEU A 27 10.85 18.45 -17.60
CA LEU A 27 11.20 18.38 -19.01
C LEU A 27 10.72 19.60 -19.81
N LYS A 28 9.84 20.42 -19.22
CA LYS A 28 9.36 21.70 -19.77
C LYS A 28 8.73 21.58 -21.17
N TYR A 29 8.01 20.49 -21.43
CA TYR A 29 7.22 20.36 -22.65
C TYR A 29 5.94 21.21 -22.59
N SER A 30 5.30 21.40 -23.73
CA SER A 30 4.06 22.18 -23.83
C SER A 30 2.92 21.50 -23.04
N GLU A 31 1.97 22.29 -22.53
CA GLU A 31 0.79 21.78 -21.83
C GLU A 31 -0.01 20.80 -22.68
N GLU A 32 -0.13 21.08 -23.99
CA GLU A 32 -0.82 20.21 -24.96
C GLU A 32 -0.15 18.84 -25.07
N THR A 33 1.20 18.81 -25.18
CA THR A 33 1.96 17.57 -25.24
C THR A 33 1.79 16.76 -23.95
N CYS A 34 1.87 17.41 -22.79
CA CYS A 34 1.73 16.76 -21.49
C CYS A 34 0.30 16.25 -21.27
N TYR A 35 -0.71 16.99 -21.70
CA TYR A 35 -2.10 16.56 -21.71
C TYR A 35 -2.29 15.30 -22.56
N ASN A 36 -1.73 15.28 -23.79
CA ASN A 36 -1.83 14.15 -24.69
C ASN A 36 -1.19 12.89 -24.10
N ILE A 37 0.00 12.99 -23.49
CA ILE A 37 0.68 11.87 -22.82
C ILE A 37 -0.18 11.32 -21.68
N THR A 38 -0.69 12.18 -20.79
CA THR A 38 -1.46 11.75 -19.63
C THR A 38 -2.83 11.17 -19.98
N HIS A 39 -3.38 11.55 -21.15
CA HIS A 39 -4.66 11.03 -21.63
C HIS A 39 -4.52 9.89 -22.65
N GLY A 40 -3.28 9.47 -22.97
CA GLY A 40 -3.01 8.39 -23.93
C GLY A 40 -3.39 8.76 -25.36
N LEU A 41 -3.28 10.04 -25.72
CA LEU A 41 -3.45 10.53 -27.07
C LEU A 41 -2.14 10.39 -27.87
N PRO A 42 -2.18 10.32 -29.20
CA PRO A 42 -0.98 10.19 -30.02
C PRO A 42 0.02 11.31 -29.75
N THR A 43 1.25 10.95 -29.43
CA THR A 43 2.36 11.86 -29.11
C THR A 43 3.66 11.23 -29.60
N ASP A 44 4.69 12.04 -29.79
CA ASP A 44 6.02 11.54 -30.14
C ASP A 44 6.48 10.54 -29.06
N LYS A 45 6.87 9.34 -29.53
CA LYS A 45 7.26 8.22 -28.67
C LYS A 45 8.48 8.56 -27.82
N ASN A 46 9.45 9.27 -28.37
CA ASN A 46 10.67 9.63 -27.63
C ASN A 46 10.35 10.57 -26.45
N ILE A 47 9.39 11.49 -26.63
CA ILE A 47 8.94 12.38 -25.59
C ILE A 47 8.19 11.60 -24.50
N SER A 48 7.27 10.72 -24.92
CA SER A 48 6.52 9.87 -23.99
C SER A 48 7.44 8.98 -23.15
N ASP A 49 8.41 8.34 -23.80
CA ASP A 49 9.40 7.49 -23.12
C ASP A 49 10.25 8.29 -22.12
N SER A 50 10.67 9.51 -22.49
CA SER A 50 11.46 10.38 -21.59
C SER A 50 10.66 10.79 -20.35
N VAL A 51 9.40 11.19 -20.50
CA VAL A 51 8.52 11.55 -19.39
C VAL A 51 8.28 10.35 -18.48
N GLN A 52 8.06 9.18 -19.09
CA GLN A 52 7.79 7.97 -18.32
C GLN A 52 9.02 7.48 -17.56
N ASN A 53 10.21 7.53 -18.14
CA ASN A 53 11.45 7.15 -17.47
C ASN A 53 11.71 8.04 -16.23
N GLU A 54 11.59 9.36 -16.37
CA GLU A 54 11.78 10.28 -15.25
C GLU A 54 10.71 10.09 -14.16
N ALA A 55 9.45 9.91 -14.55
CA ALA A 55 8.38 9.62 -13.59
C ALA A 55 8.62 8.30 -12.85
N THR A 56 9.04 7.25 -13.56
CA THR A 56 9.34 5.95 -12.96
C THR A 56 10.52 6.02 -11.98
N ASN A 57 11.56 6.80 -12.28
CA ASN A 57 12.68 7.00 -11.35
C ASN A 57 12.19 7.59 -10.01
N ILE A 58 11.31 8.58 -10.04
CA ILE A 58 10.73 9.17 -8.83
C ILE A 58 9.83 8.16 -8.10
N GLU A 59 9.04 7.37 -8.82
CA GLU A 59 8.19 6.31 -8.23
C GLU A 59 9.01 5.22 -7.54
N VAL A 60 10.14 4.84 -8.12
CA VAL A 60 11.07 3.88 -7.47
C VAL A 60 11.62 4.45 -6.16
N VAL A 61 12.02 5.72 -6.15
CA VAL A 61 12.47 6.39 -4.92
C VAL A 61 11.34 6.47 -3.89
N ASP A 62 10.12 6.82 -4.30
CA ASP A 62 8.94 6.84 -3.44
C ASP A 62 8.66 5.47 -2.82
N GLY A 63 8.72 4.42 -3.63
CA GLY A 63 8.58 3.03 -3.20
C GLY A 63 9.62 2.64 -2.13
N ILE A 64 10.88 3.01 -2.33
CA ILE A 64 11.95 2.75 -1.36
C ILE A 64 11.73 3.53 -0.07
N LEU A 65 11.40 4.82 -0.16
CA LEU A 65 11.12 5.68 0.99
C LEU A 65 9.90 5.24 1.78
N SER A 66 8.93 4.61 1.14
CA SER A 66 7.76 4.04 1.81
C SER A 66 8.07 2.66 2.42
N ALA A 67 8.77 1.79 1.69
CA ALA A 67 8.99 0.40 2.10
C ALA A 67 10.03 0.26 3.22
N LEU A 68 11.17 0.96 3.14
CA LEU A 68 12.24 0.81 4.12
C LEU A 68 11.79 1.17 5.55
N PRO A 69 11.19 2.34 5.80
CA PRO A 69 10.68 2.65 7.13
C PRO A 69 9.61 1.67 7.60
N ALA A 70 8.73 1.21 6.69
CA ALA A 70 7.68 0.25 7.02
C ALA A 70 8.27 -1.09 7.48
N VAL A 71 9.28 -1.61 6.80
CA VAL A 71 9.97 -2.85 7.22
C VAL A 71 10.60 -2.68 8.58
N ILE A 72 11.34 -1.59 8.81
CA ILE A 72 11.98 -1.32 10.10
C ILE A 72 10.91 -1.24 11.20
N PHE A 73 9.86 -0.47 10.98
CA PHE A 73 8.76 -0.31 11.94
C PHE A 73 8.10 -1.66 12.27
N CYS A 74 7.84 -2.49 11.26
CA CYS A 74 7.20 -3.79 11.44
C CYS A 74 8.05 -4.78 12.25
N LEU A 75 9.38 -4.70 12.18
CA LEU A 75 10.26 -5.52 13.02
C LEU A 75 10.07 -5.24 14.53
N PHE A 76 9.83 -3.98 14.88
CA PHE A 76 9.53 -3.60 16.27
C PHE A 76 8.09 -3.94 16.67
N VAL A 77 7.13 -3.73 15.76
CA VAL A 77 5.70 -3.89 16.02
C VAL A 77 5.33 -5.33 16.41
N GLY A 78 5.93 -6.33 15.78
CA GLY A 78 5.56 -7.74 16.00
C GLY A 78 5.57 -8.09 17.48
N ALA A 79 6.76 -8.19 18.07
CA ALA A 79 6.93 -8.56 19.47
C ALA A 79 6.36 -7.53 20.46
N TRP A 80 6.46 -6.23 20.13
CA TRP A 80 5.89 -5.18 20.97
C TRP A 80 4.37 -5.31 21.09
N SER A 81 3.67 -5.62 20.00
CA SER A 81 2.22 -5.77 20.01
C SER A 81 1.75 -7.01 20.79
N ASP A 82 2.58 -8.05 20.83
CA ASP A 82 2.30 -9.25 21.61
C ASP A 82 2.32 -8.97 23.12
N SER A 83 3.15 -8.04 23.57
CA SER A 83 3.28 -7.67 24.98
C SER A 83 2.43 -6.47 25.40
N ASN A 84 2.22 -5.49 24.52
CA ASN A 84 1.53 -4.23 24.85
C ASN A 84 0.09 -4.13 24.30
N GLY A 85 -0.33 -5.11 23.49
CA GLY A 85 -1.66 -5.18 22.93
C GLY A 85 -1.76 -4.75 21.46
N ARG A 86 -2.84 -5.15 20.81
CA ARG A 86 -3.02 -5.00 19.35
C ARG A 86 -3.64 -3.67 18.92
N LYS A 87 -4.34 -2.98 19.81
CA LYS A 87 -5.13 -1.81 19.48
C LYS A 87 -4.30 -0.68 18.90
N ALA A 88 -3.16 -0.36 19.49
CA ALA A 88 -2.26 0.69 19.01
C ALA A 88 -1.75 0.39 17.59
N VAL A 89 -1.41 -0.87 17.32
CA VAL A 89 -0.93 -1.33 16.01
C VAL A 89 -2.00 -1.20 14.92
N LEU A 90 -3.27 -1.27 15.27
CA LEU A 90 -4.37 -1.03 14.35
C LEU A 90 -4.59 0.46 14.06
N ILE A 91 -4.37 1.34 15.04
CA ILE A 91 -4.66 2.78 14.93
C ILE A 91 -3.56 3.52 14.16
N VAL A 92 -2.30 3.27 14.49
CA VAL A 92 -1.15 4.03 13.97
C VAL A 92 -1.07 4.04 12.43
N PRO A 93 -1.28 2.93 11.70
CA PRO A 93 -1.25 2.95 10.24
C PRO A 93 -2.37 3.79 9.61
N PHE A 94 -3.55 3.89 10.24
CA PHE A 94 -4.60 4.77 9.73
C PHE A 94 -4.17 6.24 9.77
N ILE A 95 -3.50 6.67 10.84
CA ILE A 95 -2.97 8.03 10.95
C ILE A 95 -1.97 8.30 9.81
N GLY A 96 -1.02 7.40 9.60
CA GLY A 96 -0.04 7.52 8.52
C GLY A 96 -0.67 7.59 7.14
N ASN A 97 -1.64 6.71 6.85
CA ASN A 97 -2.33 6.71 5.57
C ASN A 97 -3.15 7.99 5.33
N ILE A 98 -3.84 8.50 6.35
CA ILE A 98 -4.59 9.77 6.25
C ILE A 98 -3.63 10.91 5.95
N LEU A 99 -2.48 11.00 6.63
CA LEU A 99 -1.46 12.02 6.36
C LEU A 99 -0.92 11.90 4.93
N SER A 100 -0.64 10.70 4.44
CA SER A 100 -0.22 10.47 3.06
C SER A 100 -1.24 10.99 2.05
N TYR A 101 -2.53 10.68 2.24
CA TYR A 101 -3.56 11.18 1.34
C TYR A 101 -3.70 12.71 1.39
N LEU A 102 -3.52 13.34 2.54
CA LEU A 102 -3.50 14.81 2.64
C LEU A 102 -2.33 15.41 1.87
N PHE A 103 -1.13 14.81 1.93
CA PHE A 103 0.01 15.25 1.12
C PHE A 103 -0.24 15.04 -0.38
N TYR A 104 -0.86 13.94 -0.80
CA TYR A 104 -1.20 13.73 -2.20
C TYR A 104 -2.25 14.72 -2.70
N ILE A 105 -3.27 15.06 -1.90
CA ILE A 105 -4.24 16.11 -2.23
C ILE A 105 -3.56 17.46 -2.39
N ALA A 106 -2.69 17.83 -1.45
CA ALA A 106 -1.93 19.08 -1.52
C ALA A 106 -1.05 19.12 -2.77
N ASN A 107 -0.36 18.03 -3.08
CA ASN A 107 0.43 17.93 -4.31
C ASN A 107 -0.40 17.99 -5.59
N TYR A 108 -1.60 17.42 -5.58
CA TYR A 108 -2.51 17.50 -6.72
C TYR A 108 -3.07 18.93 -6.90
N TYR A 109 -3.35 19.62 -5.79
CA TYR A 109 -3.81 21.02 -5.82
C TYR A 109 -2.74 21.98 -6.34
N PHE A 110 -1.51 21.83 -5.88
CA PHE A 110 -0.37 22.65 -6.28
C PHE A 110 0.39 22.02 -7.44
N LEU A 111 -0.15 22.12 -8.65
CA LEU A 111 0.41 21.49 -9.85
C LEU A 111 1.85 21.97 -10.15
N TYR A 112 2.15 23.25 -9.90
CA TYR A 112 3.44 23.88 -10.23
C TYR A 112 4.52 23.70 -9.14
N ILE A 113 4.28 22.94 -8.10
CA ILE A 113 5.32 22.58 -7.12
C ILE A 113 6.17 21.43 -7.67
N ASN A 114 7.48 21.46 -7.37
CA ASN A 114 8.44 20.45 -7.80
C ASN A 114 7.92 19.03 -7.60
N PRO A 115 8.03 18.14 -8.61
CA PRO A 115 7.58 16.75 -8.52
C PRO A 115 8.11 15.97 -7.30
N LEU A 116 9.31 16.31 -6.81
CA LEU A 116 9.92 15.66 -5.63
C LEU A 116 9.10 15.85 -4.33
N HIS A 117 8.25 16.88 -4.26
CA HIS A 117 7.36 17.02 -3.10
C HIS A 117 6.30 15.93 -3.02
N LEU A 118 6.10 15.13 -4.08
CA LEU A 118 5.26 13.94 -4.02
C LEU A 118 5.79 12.91 -3.02
N LEU A 119 7.11 12.86 -2.82
CA LEU A 119 7.77 11.95 -1.88
C LEU A 119 7.33 12.17 -0.41
N TRP A 120 6.77 13.33 -0.07
CA TRP A 120 6.16 13.52 1.26
C TRP A 120 4.95 12.61 1.50
N GLY A 121 4.34 12.11 0.42
CA GLY A 121 3.28 11.10 0.50
C GLY A 121 3.75 9.76 1.09
N SER A 122 5.05 9.44 1.02
CA SER A 122 5.64 8.22 1.61
C SER A 122 5.62 8.21 3.14
N VAL A 123 5.19 9.29 3.80
CA VAL A 123 5.10 9.39 5.27
C VAL A 123 4.29 8.24 5.90
N GLY A 124 3.33 7.67 5.17
CA GLY A 124 2.59 6.49 5.61
C GLY A 124 3.48 5.28 5.88
N GLY A 125 4.61 5.16 5.17
CA GLY A 125 5.60 4.12 5.39
C GLY A 125 6.24 4.17 6.79
N VAL A 126 6.42 5.37 7.35
CA VAL A 126 6.99 5.57 8.70
C VAL A 126 6.12 4.91 9.78
N THR A 127 4.81 4.79 9.55
CA THR A 127 3.87 4.12 10.46
C THR A 127 3.68 2.64 10.16
N GLY A 128 4.50 2.07 9.29
CA GLY A 128 4.40 0.70 8.82
C GLY A 128 3.31 0.46 7.76
N GLY A 129 2.52 1.48 7.43
CA GLY A 129 1.53 1.46 6.35
C GLY A 129 0.62 0.23 6.34
N TYR A 130 0.36 -0.29 5.14
CA TYR A 130 -0.47 -1.48 4.92
C TYR A 130 0.08 -2.75 5.60
N VAL A 131 1.41 -2.90 5.69
CA VAL A 131 2.03 -4.10 6.29
C VAL A 131 1.75 -4.15 7.79
N CYS A 132 1.91 -3.04 8.49
CA CYS A 132 1.63 -2.96 9.92
C CYS A 132 0.13 -3.18 10.21
N LEU A 133 -0.76 -2.61 9.40
CA LEU A 133 -2.20 -2.84 9.53
C LEU A 133 -2.55 -4.33 9.39
N ASN A 134 -1.94 -5.04 8.44
CA ASN A 134 -2.13 -6.48 8.30
C ASN A 134 -1.63 -7.25 9.54
N ILE A 135 -0.43 -6.95 10.03
CA ILE A 135 0.10 -7.57 11.25
C ILE A 135 -0.89 -7.40 12.41
N GLY A 136 -1.40 -6.18 12.60
CA GLY A 136 -2.40 -5.88 13.64
C GLY A 136 -3.69 -6.65 13.46
N LEU A 137 -4.25 -6.69 12.24
CA LEU A 137 -5.52 -7.35 11.96
C LEU A 137 -5.42 -8.88 12.06
N TYR A 138 -4.38 -9.49 11.47
CA TYR A 138 -4.17 -10.93 11.57
C TYR A 138 -3.91 -11.35 13.01
N GLY A 139 -3.09 -10.58 13.75
CA GLY A 139 -2.86 -10.79 15.17
C GLY A 139 -4.15 -10.70 15.97
N TYR A 140 -4.91 -9.62 15.81
CA TYR A 140 -6.17 -9.41 16.52
C TYR A 140 -7.18 -10.54 16.26
N VAL A 141 -7.42 -10.89 14.99
CA VAL A 141 -8.33 -11.98 14.62
C VAL A 141 -7.85 -13.30 15.21
N SER A 142 -6.55 -13.55 15.21
CA SER A 142 -5.96 -14.75 15.77
C SER A 142 -6.16 -14.84 17.27
N ASP A 143 -6.05 -13.71 18.00
CA ASP A 143 -6.17 -13.64 19.46
C ASP A 143 -7.64 -13.80 19.93
N VAL A 144 -8.60 -13.26 19.18
CA VAL A 144 -10.04 -13.32 19.53
C VAL A 144 -10.75 -14.58 19.01
N THR A 145 -10.03 -15.48 18.34
CA THR A 145 -10.64 -16.65 17.68
C THR A 145 -10.07 -17.95 18.25
N SER A 146 -10.96 -18.93 18.50
CA SER A 146 -10.55 -20.29 18.89
C SER A 146 -9.70 -20.94 17.79
N SER A 147 -8.81 -21.87 18.19
CA SER A 147 -7.93 -22.59 17.27
C SER A 147 -8.67 -23.28 16.11
N GLU A 148 -9.85 -23.82 16.37
CA GLU A 148 -10.68 -24.52 15.37
C GLU A 148 -11.18 -23.57 14.26
N ASN A 149 -11.59 -22.35 14.61
CA ASN A 149 -12.20 -21.40 13.68
C ASN A 149 -11.21 -20.38 13.12
N ARG A 150 -9.96 -20.38 13.57
CA ARG A 150 -8.95 -19.37 13.20
C ARG A 150 -8.70 -19.31 11.70
N THR A 151 -8.49 -20.45 11.06
CA THR A 151 -8.25 -20.53 9.61
C THR A 151 -9.42 -19.97 8.82
N THR A 152 -10.65 -20.33 9.18
CA THR A 152 -11.86 -19.84 8.51
C THR A 152 -12.00 -18.33 8.62
N ARG A 153 -11.80 -17.75 9.80
CA ARG A 153 -11.91 -16.29 10.00
C ARG A 153 -10.81 -15.53 9.29
N LEU A 154 -9.58 -16.03 9.28
CA LEU A 154 -8.49 -15.44 8.50
C LEU A 154 -8.75 -15.52 6.99
N SER A 155 -9.34 -16.61 6.50
CA SER A 155 -9.73 -16.74 5.10
C SER A 155 -10.83 -15.76 4.72
N ILE A 156 -11.83 -15.54 5.59
CA ILE A 156 -12.87 -14.52 5.38
C ILE A 156 -12.24 -13.13 5.34
N LEU A 157 -11.31 -12.82 6.25
CA LEU A 157 -10.60 -11.54 6.26
C LEU A 157 -9.88 -11.29 4.92
N ASN A 158 -9.16 -12.29 4.40
CA ASN A 158 -8.50 -12.20 3.10
C ASN A 158 -9.52 -12.02 1.94
N GLY A 159 -10.63 -12.73 1.99
CA GLY A 159 -11.71 -12.58 1.01
C GLY A 159 -12.29 -11.16 0.98
N VAL A 160 -12.51 -10.57 2.16
CA VAL A 160 -12.98 -9.18 2.30
C VAL A 160 -11.94 -8.19 1.75
N PHE A 161 -10.64 -8.39 2.02
CA PHE A 161 -9.58 -7.55 1.45
C PHE A 161 -9.57 -7.62 -0.08
N SER A 162 -9.65 -8.83 -0.64
CA SER A 162 -9.66 -9.02 -2.09
C SER A 162 -10.89 -8.39 -2.74
N ALA A 163 -12.06 -8.58 -2.15
CA ALA A 163 -13.30 -7.96 -2.62
C ALA A 163 -13.23 -6.42 -2.52
N GLY A 164 -12.73 -5.89 -1.40
CA GLY A 164 -12.53 -4.46 -1.20
C GLY A 164 -11.59 -3.85 -2.23
N TYR A 165 -10.52 -4.56 -2.59
CA TYR A 165 -9.61 -4.13 -3.66
C TYR A 165 -10.35 -4.00 -5.00
N VAL A 166 -11.08 -5.02 -5.43
CA VAL A 166 -11.82 -5.01 -6.71
C VAL A 166 -12.89 -3.92 -6.72
N ILE A 167 -13.68 -3.80 -5.64
CA ILE A 167 -14.73 -2.77 -5.53
C ILE A 167 -14.11 -1.37 -5.52
N GLY A 168 -13.09 -1.15 -4.71
CA GLY A 168 -12.41 0.15 -4.59
C GLY A 168 -11.80 0.62 -5.91
N THR A 169 -11.13 -0.29 -6.62
CA THR A 169 -10.53 0.01 -7.92
C THR A 169 -11.58 0.36 -8.98
N SER A 170 -12.65 -0.43 -9.05
CA SER A 170 -13.75 -0.21 -10.00
C SER A 170 -14.51 1.09 -9.70
N LEU A 171 -14.79 1.35 -8.43
CA LEU A 171 -15.47 2.57 -7.98
C LEU A 171 -14.61 3.82 -8.23
N GLY A 172 -13.33 3.77 -7.88
CA GLY A 172 -12.40 4.87 -8.07
C GLY A 172 -12.26 5.28 -9.54
N GLY A 173 -12.14 4.31 -10.44
CA GLY A 173 -12.11 4.56 -11.88
C GLY A 173 -13.42 5.16 -12.42
N LYS A 174 -14.57 4.69 -11.93
CA LYS A 174 -15.89 5.22 -12.31
C LYS A 174 -16.08 6.66 -11.82
N LEU A 175 -15.69 6.95 -10.58
CA LEU A 175 -15.76 8.31 -10.01
C LEU A 175 -14.87 9.28 -10.79
N TYR A 176 -13.65 8.90 -11.13
CA TYR A 176 -12.79 9.72 -11.96
C TYR A 176 -13.41 10.01 -13.32
N LYS A 177 -14.02 9.00 -13.96
CA LYS A 177 -14.72 9.19 -15.25
C LYS A 177 -15.89 10.16 -15.15
N MET A 178 -16.60 10.17 -14.04
CA MET A 178 -17.77 11.04 -13.83
C MET A 178 -17.39 12.49 -13.52
N TYR A 179 -16.36 12.69 -12.70
CA TYR A 179 -16.02 14.02 -12.14
C TYR A 179 -14.75 14.63 -12.74
N GLY A 180 -13.94 13.87 -13.47
CA GLY A 180 -12.72 14.36 -14.13
C GLY A 180 -11.59 14.76 -13.17
N ASN A 181 -11.71 14.47 -11.88
CA ASN A 181 -10.70 14.80 -10.87
C ASN A 181 -10.59 13.71 -9.80
N TYR A 182 -9.50 13.75 -9.05
CA TYR A 182 -9.19 12.75 -8.03
C TYR A 182 -9.52 13.17 -6.59
N TYR A 183 -9.97 14.41 -6.37
CA TYR A 183 -10.28 14.90 -5.00
C TYR A 183 -11.31 14.04 -4.30
N LEU A 184 -12.34 13.61 -5.03
CA LEU A 184 -13.38 12.75 -4.48
C LEU A 184 -12.83 11.38 -4.06
N ASN A 185 -11.93 10.80 -4.85
CA ASN A 185 -11.31 9.51 -4.53
C ASN A 185 -10.46 9.58 -3.25
N PHE A 186 -9.63 10.62 -3.13
CA PHE A 186 -8.85 10.85 -1.92
C PHE A 186 -9.75 11.17 -0.72
N GLY A 187 -10.78 12.00 -0.91
CA GLY A 187 -11.74 12.31 0.15
C GLY A 187 -12.47 11.09 0.70
N ILE A 188 -12.92 10.20 -0.18
CA ILE A 188 -13.55 8.92 0.21
C ILE A 188 -12.54 8.04 0.95
N SER A 189 -11.30 7.95 0.49
CA SER A 189 -10.26 7.15 1.14
C SER A 189 -9.94 7.66 2.54
N ILE A 190 -9.85 8.98 2.72
CA ILE A 190 -9.69 9.62 4.04
C ILE A 190 -10.91 9.34 4.92
N GLY A 191 -12.13 9.46 4.38
CA GLY A 191 -13.36 9.18 5.12
C GLY A 191 -13.42 7.75 5.64
N PHE A 192 -13.10 6.76 4.81
CA PHE A 192 -12.99 5.36 5.24
C PHE A 192 -11.83 5.14 6.22
N GLY A 193 -10.69 5.81 6.03
CA GLY A 193 -9.57 5.77 6.97
C GLY A 193 -9.95 6.28 8.35
N ILE A 194 -10.66 7.42 8.42
CA ILE A 194 -11.17 7.99 9.67
C ILE A 194 -12.20 7.04 10.31
N ALA A 195 -13.15 6.53 9.54
CA ALA A 195 -14.15 5.58 10.04
C ALA A 195 -13.50 4.31 10.61
N GLY A 196 -12.51 3.74 9.90
CA GLY A 196 -11.74 2.59 10.37
C GLY A 196 -10.94 2.88 11.65
N MET A 197 -10.31 4.06 11.72
CA MET A 197 -9.60 4.52 12.92
C MET A 197 -10.56 4.69 14.12
N LEU A 198 -11.70 5.34 13.92
CA LEU A 198 -12.70 5.49 14.97
C LEU A 198 -13.25 4.14 15.44
N TYR A 199 -13.50 3.23 14.51
CA TYR A 199 -13.90 1.87 14.85
C TYR A 199 -12.82 1.17 15.71
N ALA A 200 -11.56 1.27 15.32
CA ALA A 200 -10.45 0.71 16.10
C ALA A 200 -10.34 1.34 17.50
N ILE A 201 -10.61 2.64 17.64
CA ILE A 201 -10.55 3.35 18.92
C ILE A 201 -11.72 2.95 19.84
N PHE A 202 -12.94 2.96 19.34
CA PHE A 202 -14.14 2.86 20.19
C PHE A 202 -14.71 1.44 20.31
N VAL A 203 -14.56 0.62 19.26
CA VAL A 203 -15.20 -0.70 19.20
C VAL A 203 -14.23 -1.83 19.49
N THR A 204 -12.97 -1.72 19.01
CA THR A 204 -11.99 -2.77 19.20
C THR A 204 -11.53 -2.82 20.65
N LYS A 205 -11.69 -3.98 21.28
CA LYS A 205 -11.21 -4.22 22.65
C LYS A 205 -9.73 -4.60 22.63
N GLU A 206 -9.00 -4.24 23.68
CA GLU A 206 -7.63 -4.71 23.83
C GLU A 206 -7.60 -6.22 24.11
N THR A 207 -6.71 -6.96 23.44
CA THR A 207 -6.71 -8.42 23.50
C THR A 207 -5.88 -8.99 24.64
N ASN A 208 -4.87 -8.25 25.13
CA ASN A 208 -3.89 -8.77 26.10
C ASN A 208 -4.13 -8.34 27.56
N VAL A 209 -5.36 -7.94 27.91
CA VAL A 209 -5.70 -7.41 29.24
C VAL A 209 -5.78 -8.49 30.34
N GLY A 210 -5.66 -9.78 30.00
CA GLY A 210 -5.94 -10.88 30.92
C GLY A 210 -4.79 -11.87 31.21
N GLN A 211 -3.65 -11.75 30.56
CA GLN A 211 -2.50 -12.57 30.92
C GLN A 211 -1.75 -11.89 32.05
N GLU A 212 -1.64 -12.59 33.22
CA GLU A 212 -0.79 -12.22 34.35
C GLU A 212 0.70 -12.24 33.97
N GLN A 213 1.08 -11.29 33.12
CA GLN A 213 2.49 -10.97 32.90
C GLN A 213 2.92 -10.03 34.02
N SER A 214 4.04 -10.36 34.65
CA SER A 214 4.66 -9.53 35.66
C SER A 214 4.71 -8.06 35.23
N SER A 215 4.44 -7.16 36.15
CA SER A 215 4.32 -5.71 35.92
C SER A 215 5.52 -5.08 35.24
N GLU A 216 6.68 -5.75 35.22
CA GLU A 216 7.89 -5.31 34.52
C GLU A 216 7.91 -5.63 33.03
N GLU A 217 7.30 -6.71 32.56
CA GLU A 217 7.23 -7.05 31.14
C GLU A 217 6.22 -6.18 30.36
N ARG A 218 5.25 -5.60 31.04
CA ARG A 218 4.17 -4.80 30.45
C ARG A 218 4.58 -3.41 29.99
N LYS A 219 5.80 -2.95 30.27
CA LYS A 219 6.31 -1.61 29.93
C LYS A 219 7.49 -1.63 28.98
N ARG A 220 7.51 -2.57 28.02
CA ARG A 220 8.57 -2.54 27.01
C ARG A 220 8.44 -1.31 26.12
N SER A 221 9.54 -0.59 25.97
CA SER A 221 9.62 0.53 25.03
C SER A 221 9.44 -0.01 23.61
N PHE A 222 8.75 0.75 22.75
CA PHE A 222 8.56 0.38 21.35
C PHE A 222 9.90 0.16 20.63
N PHE A 223 10.88 1.04 20.83
CA PHE A 223 12.21 0.97 20.21
C PHE A 223 13.22 0.09 20.95
N ASP A 224 12.78 -0.82 21.82
CA ASP A 224 13.69 -1.80 22.43
C ASP A 224 14.18 -2.80 21.36
N LEU A 225 15.49 -2.92 21.20
CA LEU A 225 16.11 -3.87 20.26
C LEU A 225 15.76 -5.34 20.58
N LYS A 226 15.32 -5.63 21.80
CA LYS A 226 14.79 -6.95 22.14
C LYS A 226 13.56 -7.32 21.32
N ASN A 227 12.71 -6.35 20.95
CA ASN A 227 11.55 -6.59 20.10
C ASN A 227 11.98 -7.11 18.72
N VAL A 228 13.07 -6.56 18.16
CA VAL A 228 13.62 -7.00 16.86
C VAL A 228 14.21 -8.41 16.97
N THR A 229 15.02 -8.65 18.01
CA THR A 229 15.64 -9.97 18.20
C THR A 229 14.60 -11.05 18.47
N GLU A 230 13.54 -10.76 19.20
CA GLU A 230 12.42 -11.67 19.41
C GLU A 230 11.67 -11.96 18.12
N SER A 231 11.33 -10.93 17.33
CA SER A 231 10.65 -11.08 16.04
C SER A 231 11.45 -11.97 15.08
N ILE A 232 12.76 -11.78 15.00
CA ILE A 232 13.65 -12.59 14.16
C ILE A 232 13.79 -14.00 14.75
N SER A 233 13.95 -14.15 16.06
CA SER A 233 14.16 -15.43 16.71
C SER A 233 13.01 -16.40 16.53
N VAL A 234 11.77 -15.89 16.45
CA VAL A 234 10.57 -16.70 16.20
C VAL A 234 10.66 -17.46 14.88
N ALA A 235 11.24 -16.86 13.81
CA ALA A 235 11.42 -17.54 12.53
C ALA A 235 12.42 -18.71 12.62
N PHE A 236 13.42 -18.58 13.48
CA PHE A 236 14.49 -19.57 13.63
C PHE A 236 14.33 -20.52 14.83
N LYS A 237 13.25 -20.36 15.61
CA LYS A 237 12.97 -21.19 16.79
C LYS A 237 12.87 -22.66 16.40
N SER A 238 13.53 -23.52 17.18
CA SER A 238 13.42 -24.98 17.01
C SER A 238 11.98 -25.44 17.26
N ARG A 239 11.47 -26.28 16.33
CA ARG A 239 10.12 -26.86 16.39
C ARG A 239 10.20 -28.36 16.11
N PRO A 240 9.33 -29.18 16.73
CA PRO A 240 9.27 -30.61 16.45
C PRO A 240 8.94 -30.87 14.98
N ASN A 241 9.23 -32.07 14.51
CA ASN A 241 8.90 -32.55 13.14
C ASN A 241 9.41 -31.65 12.00
N HIS A 242 10.65 -31.15 12.10
CA HIS A 242 11.26 -30.26 11.11
C HIS A 242 10.49 -28.93 10.90
N GLY A 243 9.60 -28.54 11.84
CA GLY A 243 8.77 -27.36 11.73
C GLY A 243 9.53 -26.05 11.49
N ARG A 244 10.79 -25.95 11.96
CA ARG A 244 11.67 -24.82 11.63
C ARG A 244 11.96 -24.72 10.11
N LEU A 245 12.32 -25.85 9.48
CA LEU A 245 12.60 -25.89 8.05
C LEU A 245 11.36 -25.50 7.23
N HIS A 246 10.20 -26.04 7.61
CA HIS A 246 8.94 -25.70 6.95
C HIS A 246 8.62 -24.21 7.02
N VAL A 247 8.80 -23.55 8.17
CA VAL A 247 8.58 -22.11 8.32
C VAL A 247 9.54 -21.31 7.44
N ILE A 248 10.81 -21.64 7.42
CA ILE A 248 11.81 -20.95 6.59
C ILE A 248 11.48 -21.12 5.09
N LEU A 249 11.15 -22.34 4.65
CA LEU A 249 10.76 -22.59 3.25
C LEU A 249 9.47 -21.82 2.87
N LEU A 250 8.50 -21.71 3.78
CA LEU A 250 7.30 -20.93 3.53
C LEU A 250 7.60 -19.44 3.41
N ILE A 251 8.49 -18.90 4.25
CA ILE A 251 8.91 -17.49 4.16
C ILE A 251 9.60 -17.23 2.80
N ILE A 252 10.53 -18.11 2.40
CA ILE A 252 11.22 -17.98 1.12
C ILE A 252 10.22 -18.07 -0.05
N ASN A 253 9.34 -19.07 -0.04
CA ASN A 253 8.33 -19.24 -1.08
C ASN A 253 7.41 -18.03 -1.20
N PHE A 254 6.93 -17.51 -0.06
CA PHE A 254 6.09 -16.33 -0.03
C PHE A 254 6.84 -15.08 -0.53
N SER A 255 8.12 -14.93 -0.20
CA SER A 255 8.94 -13.82 -0.69
C SER A 255 9.12 -13.88 -2.21
N ILE A 256 9.40 -15.05 -2.77
CA ILE A 256 9.49 -15.27 -4.22
C ILE A 256 8.14 -14.98 -4.89
N PHE A 257 7.04 -15.47 -4.32
CA PHE A 257 5.70 -15.23 -4.84
C PHE A 257 5.35 -13.74 -4.86
N MET A 258 5.65 -13.01 -3.78
CA MET A 258 5.44 -11.57 -3.72
C MET A 258 6.31 -10.81 -4.72
N PHE A 259 7.56 -11.23 -4.91
CA PHE A 259 8.44 -10.67 -5.95
C PHE A 259 7.83 -10.85 -7.35
N CYS A 260 7.37 -12.06 -7.70
CA CYS A 260 6.72 -12.32 -8.97
C CYS A 260 5.45 -11.46 -9.17
N LEU A 261 4.58 -11.35 -8.15
CA LEU A 261 3.37 -10.54 -8.24
C LEU A 261 3.68 -9.05 -8.52
N ASN A 262 4.71 -8.50 -7.88
CA ASN A 262 5.11 -7.12 -8.12
C ASN A 262 5.71 -6.93 -9.52
N THR A 263 6.42 -7.93 -10.06
CA THR A 263 6.95 -7.89 -11.43
C THR A 263 5.82 -7.77 -12.44
N PHE A 264 4.72 -8.52 -12.29
CA PHE A 264 3.54 -8.40 -13.18
C PHE A 264 2.94 -6.98 -13.22
N HIS A 265 3.07 -6.22 -12.16
CA HIS A 265 2.60 -4.82 -12.16
C HIS A 265 3.42 -3.95 -13.13
N TYR A 266 4.73 -4.15 -13.19
CA TYR A 266 5.62 -3.43 -14.12
C TYR A 266 5.49 -3.94 -15.57
N ASP A 267 5.33 -5.25 -15.76
CA ASP A 267 5.09 -5.85 -17.08
C ASP A 267 3.83 -5.29 -17.74
N TYR A 268 2.79 -5.04 -16.95
CA TYR A 268 1.57 -4.41 -17.42
C TYR A 268 1.84 -3.00 -17.99
N LEU A 269 2.64 -2.18 -17.32
CA LEU A 269 3.04 -0.87 -17.82
C LEU A 269 3.86 -0.97 -19.11
N LEU A 270 4.77 -1.95 -19.21
CA LEU A 270 5.56 -2.23 -20.39
C LEU A 270 4.72 -2.70 -21.57
N VAL A 271 3.75 -3.58 -21.34
CA VAL A 271 2.86 -4.12 -22.39
C VAL A 271 1.97 -3.02 -22.98
N ILE A 272 1.42 -2.15 -22.15
CA ILE A 272 0.65 -1.00 -22.65
C ILE A 272 1.51 -0.08 -23.49
N ASN A 273 2.74 0.20 -23.07
CA ASN A 273 3.61 1.14 -23.71
C ASN A 273 4.22 0.60 -25.01
N ARG A 274 4.54 -0.69 -25.07
CA ARG A 274 5.25 -1.30 -26.20
C ARG A 274 4.35 -1.83 -27.30
N TYR A 275 3.10 -2.21 -26.97
CA TYR A 275 2.21 -2.90 -27.90
C TYR A 275 0.92 -2.15 -28.23
N GLU A 276 0.76 -0.90 -27.75
CA GLU A 276 -0.48 -0.11 -27.95
C GLU A 276 -1.77 -0.90 -27.60
N PHE A 277 -1.64 -1.96 -26.80
CA PHE A 277 -2.76 -2.81 -26.43
C PHE A 277 -3.75 -2.07 -25.55
N THR A 278 -4.94 -1.92 -26.05
CA THR A 278 -6.08 -1.53 -25.24
C THR A 278 -6.43 -2.64 -24.24
N TYR A 279 -6.70 -2.30 -22.99
CA TYR A 279 -7.06 -3.19 -21.88
C TYR A 279 -8.07 -4.31 -22.23
N LEU A 280 -8.95 -4.08 -23.18
CA LEU A 280 -9.91 -5.08 -23.66
C LEU A 280 -9.28 -6.11 -24.64
N GLY A 281 -8.14 -5.80 -25.25
CA GLY A 281 -7.47 -6.72 -26.16
C GLY A 281 -6.79 -7.89 -25.46
N ILE A 282 -6.34 -7.72 -24.22
CA ILE A 282 -5.66 -8.77 -23.45
C ILE A 282 -6.64 -9.84 -22.95
N PHE A 283 -7.88 -9.44 -22.62
CA PHE A 283 -8.90 -10.35 -22.09
C PHE A 283 -9.81 -10.98 -23.17
N PHE A 284 -9.85 -10.45 -24.39
CA PHE A 284 -10.76 -10.89 -25.46
C PHE A 284 -10.07 -11.20 -26.79
N SER A 285 -8.73 -11.26 -26.84
CA SER A 285 -8.04 -11.84 -27.99
C SER A 285 -8.21 -13.36 -27.93
N LYS A 286 -9.20 -13.83 -28.70
CA LYS A 286 -9.21 -15.20 -29.19
C LYS A 286 -8.29 -15.31 -30.37
#